data_62078d32e63067b1dfacb235af33bef8
#
_entry.id   62078d32e63067b1dfacb235af33bef8
#
_cell.length_a   1.000
_cell.length_b   1.000
_cell.length_c   1.000
_cell.angle_alpha   90.00
_cell.angle_beta   90.00
_cell.angle_gamma   90.00
#
_symmetry.space_group_name_H-M   'P 1'
#
loop_
_entity.id
_entity.type
_entity.pdbx_description
1 polymer ?
#
loop_
_entity_poly.entity_id
_entity_poly.type
_entity_poly.pdbx_seq_one_letter_code
_entity_poly.pdbx_strand_id
1 'polypeptide(L)'
;MKYIITENKLERTILHFLNKGYGDLTEYRTDKYPNSIFYMKDNKVFIEWNKKNGMLWVDYDTIWADLENWFSLGYDGIQSVITKWVDRDYNIRGVTPMYQNGMEYEKWTELTT
;
A
#
# COMPACT_ATOMS: atom_id res chain seq x y z
N MET A 1 -9.88 24.01 -23.76
CA MET A 1 -9.11 24.31 -22.56
C MET A 1 -8.80 23.03 -21.83
N LYS A 2 -7.57 22.84 -21.54
CA LYS A 2 -7.15 21.64 -20.84
C LYS A 2 -7.40 21.82 -19.35
N TYR A 3 -8.19 20.93 -18.77
CA TYR A 3 -8.30 20.91 -17.33
C TYR A 3 -6.98 20.45 -16.75
N ILE A 4 -6.33 21.36 -16.11
CA ILE A 4 -5.26 20.95 -15.22
C ILE A 4 -5.94 20.64 -13.90
N ILE A 5 -6.24 19.37 -13.68
CA ILE A 5 -6.51 18.93 -12.33
C ILE A 5 -5.18 19.13 -11.64
N THR A 6 -5.09 20.09 -10.76
CA THR A 6 -3.87 20.29 -10.00
C THR A 6 -3.52 18.98 -9.31
N GLU A 7 -2.25 18.63 -9.28
CA GLU A 7 -1.77 17.41 -8.59
C GLU A 7 -2.40 17.29 -7.21
N ASN A 8 -2.59 18.41 -6.51
CA ASN A 8 -3.19 18.43 -5.17
C ASN A 8 -4.63 17.92 -5.13
N LYS A 9 -5.43 18.22 -6.16
CA LYS A 9 -6.82 17.78 -6.19
C LYS A 9 -6.92 16.29 -6.52
N LEU A 10 -6.15 15.85 -7.50
CA LEU A 10 -6.09 14.43 -7.86
C LEU A 10 -5.53 13.62 -6.70
N GLU A 11 -4.46 14.09 -6.10
CA GLU A 11 -3.85 13.43 -4.95
C GLU A 11 -4.84 13.28 -3.79
N ARG A 12 -5.58 14.33 -3.45
CA ARG A 12 -6.58 14.26 -2.38
C ARG A 12 -7.68 13.25 -2.69
N THR A 13 -8.09 13.20 -3.95
CA THR A 13 -9.09 12.22 -4.40
C THR A 13 -8.59 10.81 -4.22
N ILE A 14 -7.34 10.55 -4.62
CA ILE A 14 -6.73 9.23 -4.49
C ILE A 14 -6.55 8.86 -3.01
N LEU A 15 -6.07 9.79 -2.20
CA LEU A 15 -5.89 9.55 -0.76
C LEU A 15 -7.22 9.26 -0.08
N HIS A 16 -8.29 9.93 -0.48
CA HIS A 16 -9.64 9.65 0.03
C HIS A 16 -10.10 8.27 -0.39
N PHE A 17 -9.87 7.89 -1.64
CA PHE A 17 -10.18 6.55 -2.15
C PHE A 17 -9.46 5.46 -1.34
N LEU A 18 -8.16 5.64 -1.11
CA LEU A 18 -7.36 4.68 -0.36
C LEU A 18 -7.80 4.58 1.10
N ASN A 19 -8.08 5.71 1.72
CA ASN A 19 -8.57 5.73 3.09
C ASN A 19 -9.91 5.02 3.22
N LYS A 20 -10.82 5.29 2.30
CA LYS A 20 -12.16 4.68 2.32
C LYS A 20 -12.10 3.17 2.10
N GLY A 21 -11.24 2.71 1.18
CA GLY A 21 -11.14 1.29 0.85
C GLY A 21 -10.20 0.51 1.76
N TYR A 22 -9.13 1.13 2.23
CA TYR A 22 -8.03 0.45 2.91
C TYR A 22 -7.54 1.19 4.16
N GLY A 23 -8.30 2.14 4.67
CA GLY A 23 -7.90 2.92 5.85
C GLY A 23 -8.11 2.21 7.18
N ASP A 24 -8.73 1.04 7.16
CA ASP A 24 -9.08 0.27 8.36
C ASP A 24 -8.30 -1.03 8.49
N LEU A 25 -7.12 -1.11 7.88
CA LEU A 25 -6.26 -2.28 8.02
C LEU A 25 -5.74 -2.39 9.45
N THR A 26 -5.66 -3.62 9.94
CA THR A 26 -5.20 -3.92 11.30
C THR A 26 -3.74 -4.35 11.25
N GLU A 27 -2.93 -3.77 12.14
CA GLU A 27 -1.53 -4.10 12.27
C GLU A 27 -1.36 -5.50 12.87
N TYR A 28 -0.47 -6.29 12.30
CA TYR A 28 -0.15 -7.64 12.77
C TYR A 28 1.36 -7.85 12.80
N ARG A 29 1.86 -8.35 13.91
CA ARG A 29 3.28 -8.66 14.09
C ARG A 29 3.43 -10.11 14.52
N THR A 30 4.53 -10.75 14.08
CA THR A 30 4.81 -12.14 14.44
C THR A 30 6.31 -12.31 14.65
N ASP A 31 6.68 -13.19 15.57
CA ASP A 31 8.08 -13.50 15.85
C ASP A 31 8.76 -14.20 14.68
N LYS A 32 7.98 -14.83 13.80
CA LYS A 32 8.50 -15.48 12.62
C LYS A 32 9.13 -14.49 11.62
N TYR A 33 8.60 -13.26 11.58
CA TYR A 33 9.12 -12.20 10.72
C TYR A 33 9.32 -10.94 11.54
N PRO A 34 10.38 -10.91 12.37
CA PRO A 34 10.52 -9.85 13.39
C PRO A 34 10.79 -8.46 12.80
N ASN A 35 11.24 -8.37 11.54
CA ASN A 35 11.51 -7.08 10.90
C ASN A 35 10.31 -6.55 10.11
N SER A 36 9.22 -7.29 10.06
CA SER A 36 8.05 -6.95 9.27
C SER A 36 6.83 -6.63 10.11
N ILE A 37 6.05 -5.65 9.67
CA ILE A 37 4.73 -5.37 10.21
C ILE A 37 3.74 -5.55 9.05
N PHE A 38 2.71 -6.37 9.30
CA PHE A 38 1.70 -6.65 8.29
C PHE A 38 0.43 -5.87 8.59
N TYR A 39 -0.25 -5.42 7.55
CA TYR A 39 -1.52 -4.71 7.67
C TYR A 39 -2.59 -5.53 6.97
N MET A 40 -3.58 -5.96 7.74
CA MET A 40 -4.52 -7.00 7.34
C MET A 40 -5.98 -6.55 7.50
N LYS A 41 -6.84 -7.17 6.71
CA LYS A 41 -8.29 -7.03 6.82
C LYS A 41 -8.93 -8.28 6.25
N ASP A 42 -9.97 -8.78 6.93
CA ASP A 42 -10.73 -9.96 6.49
C ASP A 42 -9.82 -11.17 6.21
N ASN A 43 -8.85 -11.39 7.09
CA ASN A 43 -7.90 -12.49 7.00
C ASN A 43 -7.03 -12.45 5.74
N LYS A 44 -6.73 -11.24 5.24
CA LYS A 44 -5.88 -11.05 4.09
C LYS A 44 -4.85 -9.96 4.37
N VAL A 45 -3.60 -10.18 3.95
CA VAL A 45 -2.54 -9.18 4.03
C VAL A 45 -2.65 -8.26 2.82
N PHE A 46 -2.65 -6.95 3.06
CA PHE A 46 -2.64 -5.93 2.00
C PHE A 46 -1.32 -5.22 1.89
N ILE A 47 -0.60 -5.07 3.01
CA ILE A 47 0.66 -4.34 3.06
C ILE A 47 1.61 -5.05 4.02
N GLU A 48 2.87 -5.11 3.65
CA GLU A 48 3.96 -5.53 4.55
C GLU A 48 5.04 -4.45 4.57
N TRP A 49 5.28 -3.89 5.74
CA TRP A 49 6.37 -2.94 5.94
C TRP A 49 7.57 -3.66 6.53
N ASN A 50 8.65 -3.76 5.74
CA ASN A 50 9.92 -4.29 6.23
C ASN A 50 10.75 -3.15 6.77
N LYS A 51 10.84 -3.05 8.09
CA LYS A 51 11.52 -1.94 8.76
C LYS A 51 13.04 -1.97 8.59
N LYS A 52 13.59 -3.14 8.29
CA LYS A 52 15.04 -3.31 8.14
C LYS A 52 15.56 -2.69 6.85
N ASN A 53 14.85 -2.89 5.74
CA ASN A 53 15.28 -2.40 4.42
C ASN A 53 14.45 -1.25 3.88
N GLY A 54 13.40 -0.83 4.58
CA GLY A 54 12.54 0.27 4.14
C GLY A 54 11.59 -0.07 3.02
N MET A 55 11.46 -1.34 2.66
CA MET A 55 10.53 -1.76 1.61
C MET A 55 9.11 -1.83 2.15
N LEU A 56 8.17 -1.35 1.34
CA LEU A 56 6.75 -1.47 1.62
C LEU A 56 6.13 -2.32 0.51
N TRP A 57 5.80 -3.56 0.83
CA TRP A 57 5.18 -4.46 -0.14
C TRP A 57 3.67 -4.25 -0.14
N VAL A 58 3.10 -4.04 -1.32
CA VAL A 58 1.69 -3.72 -1.49
C VAL A 58 1.04 -4.78 -2.36
N ASP A 59 -0.15 -5.22 -1.97
CA ASP A 59 -0.88 -6.23 -2.74
C ASP A 59 -1.19 -5.72 -4.15
N TYR A 60 -0.72 -6.46 -5.16
CA TYR A 60 -0.88 -6.07 -6.54
C TYR A 60 -2.35 -6.07 -6.98
N ASP A 61 -3.08 -7.13 -6.63
CA ASP A 61 -4.43 -7.35 -7.16
C ASP A 61 -5.49 -6.41 -6.58
N THR A 62 -5.18 -5.70 -5.52
CA THR A 62 -6.11 -4.76 -4.89
C THR A 62 -5.62 -3.33 -4.96
N ILE A 63 -4.77 -2.92 -4.02
CA ILE A 63 -4.35 -1.51 -3.90
C ILE A 63 -3.64 -1.04 -5.17
N TRP A 64 -2.63 -1.79 -5.61
CA TRP A 64 -1.84 -1.39 -6.76
C TRP A 64 -2.68 -1.35 -8.04
N ALA A 65 -3.43 -2.43 -8.30
CA ALA A 65 -4.27 -2.53 -9.49
C ALA A 65 -5.38 -1.48 -9.50
N ASP A 66 -5.96 -1.16 -8.35
CA ASP A 66 -6.98 -0.12 -8.25
C ASP A 66 -6.41 1.25 -8.64
N LEU A 67 -5.22 1.58 -8.18
CA LEU A 67 -4.58 2.84 -8.53
C LEU A 67 -4.24 2.90 -10.02
N GLU A 68 -3.78 1.78 -10.57
CA GLU A 68 -3.46 1.67 -11.99
C GLU A 68 -4.70 1.83 -12.87
N ASN A 69 -5.78 1.13 -12.51
CA ASN A 69 -6.98 1.04 -13.34
C ASN A 69 -7.94 2.22 -13.16
N TRP A 70 -8.13 2.70 -11.93
CA TRP A 70 -9.08 3.76 -11.64
C TRP A 70 -8.52 5.15 -11.88
N PHE A 71 -7.22 5.33 -11.71
CA PHE A 71 -6.58 6.63 -11.81
C PHE A 71 -5.54 6.71 -12.90
N SER A 72 -5.35 5.64 -13.66
CA SER A 72 -4.39 5.58 -14.77
C SER A 72 -2.97 6.00 -14.38
N LEU A 73 -2.57 5.68 -13.16
CA LEU A 73 -1.24 6.04 -12.68
C LEU A 73 -0.20 5.05 -13.18
N GLY A 74 0.97 5.58 -13.56
CA GLY A 74 2.14 4.76 -13.82
C GLY A 74 2.84 4.36 -12.52
N TYR A 75 3.90 3.59 -12.65
CA TYR A 75 4.65 3.05 -11.52
C TYR A 75 5.09 4.13 -10.52
N ASP A 76 5.73 5.19 -11.02
CA ASP A 76 6.22 6.27 -10.14
C ASP A 76 5.09 7.02 -9.45
N GLY A 77 3.99 7.23 -10.15
CA GLY A 77 2.81 7.88 -9.58
C GLY A 77 2.19 7.06 -8.47
N ILE A 78 2.10 5.74 -8.66
CA ILE A 78 1.58 4.83 -7.64
C ILE A 78 2.48 4.83 -6.41
N GLN A 79 3.80 4.74 -6.60
CA GLN A 79 4.74 4.81 -5.49
C GLN A 79 4.58 6.10 -4.68
N SER A 80 4.45 7.23 -5.39
CA SER A 80 4.31 8.53 -4.75
C SER A 80 3.06 8.63 -3.90
N VAL A 81 1.90 8.23 -4.43
CA VAL A 81 0.65 8.34 -3.67
C VAL A 81 0.59 7.35 -2.52
N ILE A 82 1.13 6.15 -2.68
CA ILE A 82 1.19 5.17 -1.59
C ILE A 82 2.08 5.69 -0.46
N THR A 83 3.23 6.26 -0.79
CA THR A 83 4.13 6.84 0.21
C THR A 83 3.40 7.89 1.07
N LYS A 84 2.64 8.77 0.43
CA LYS A 84 1.88 9.80 1.12
C LYS A 84 0.73 9.23 1.94
N TRP A 85 0.05 8.24 1.39
CA TRP A 85 -1.08 7.61 2.06
C TRP A 85 -0.67 6.90 3.35
N VAL A 86 0.38 6.07 3.29
CA VAL A 86 0.81 5.32 4.47
C VAL A 86 1.44 6.24 5.54
N ASP A 87 2.05 7.34 5.12
CA ASP A 87 2.52 8.36 6.07
C ASP A 87 1.32 8.99 6.81
N ARG A 88 0.30 9.38 6.08
CA ARG A 88 -0.86 10.06 6.65
C ARG A 88 -1.73 9.14 7.51
N ASP A 89 -2.05 7.95 7.00
CA ASP A 89 -3.05 7.09 7.62
C ASP A 89 -2.45 6.04 8.56
N TYR A 90 -1.19 5.66 8.37
CA TYR A 90 -0.53 4.60 9.16
C TYR A 90 0.75 5.05 9.86
N ASN A 91 1.13 6.31 9.69
CA ASN A 91 2.36 6.86 10.28
C ASN A 91 3.61 6.05 9.87
N ILE A 92 3.64 5.60 8.63
CA ILE A 92 4.77 4.87 8.06
C ILE A 92 5.58 5.82 7.18
N ARG A 93 6.86 6.00 7.47
CA ARG A 93 7.73 6.97 6.77
C ARG A 93 9.01 6.33 6.28
N GLY A 94 9.62 6.96 5.28
CA GLY A 94 10.91 6.54 4.75
C GLY A 94 10.86 5.22 4.02
N VAL A 95 9.75 4.93 3.33
CA VAL A 95 9.56 3.65 2.66
C VAL A 95 9.60 3.78 1.14
N THR A 96 9.92 2.66 0.48
CA THR A 96 9.83 2.51 -0.96
C THR A 96 8.73 1.51 -1.28
N PRO A 97 7.56 1.97 -1.78
CA PRO A 97 6.48 1.05 -2.14
C PRO A 97 6.82 0.20 -3.35
N MET A 98 6.53 -1.08 -3.25
CA MET A 98 6.69 -2.06 -4.33
C MET A 98 5.46 -2.94 -4.37
N TYR A 99 5.00 -3.32 -5.55
CA TYR A 99 3.94 -4.31 -5.62
C TYR A 99 4.53 -5.70 -5.33
N GLN A 100 3.73 -6.48 -4.65
CA GLN A 100 4.09 -7.84 -4.30
C GLN A 100 3.80 -8.76 -5.49
N ASN A 101 4.78 -9.56 -5.87
CA ASN A 101 4.62 -10.56 -6.92
C ASN A 101 5.46 -11.80 -6.60
N GLY A 102 4.82 -12.88 -6.30
CA GLY A 102 5.50 -14.17 -6.17
C GLY A 102 6.04 -14.50 -4.79
N MET A 103 7.27 -14.10 -4.46
CA MET A 103 7.94 -14.56 -3.23
C MET A 103 7.24 -14.12 -1.94
N GLU A 104 6.79 -12.88 -1.90
CA GLU A 104 6.08 -12.38 -0.72
C GLU A 104 4.68 -12.98 -0.61
N TYR A 105 4.13 -13.46 -1.72
CA TYR A 105 2.79 -14.03 -1.75
C TYR A 105 2.69 -15.31 -0.92
N GLU A 106 3.69 -16.16 -0.97
CA GLU A 106 3.72 -17.39 -0.17
C GLU A 106 3.73 -17.06 1.32
N LYS A 107 4.55 -16.09 1.71
CA LYS A 107 4.62 -15.61 3.08
C LYS A 107 3.26 -15.09 3.57
N TRP A 108 2.59 -14.27 2.75
CA TRP A 108 1.30 -13.71 3.10
C TRP A 108 0.21 -14.78 3.21
N THR A 109 0.21 -15.74 2.31
CA THR A 109 -0.72 -16.87 2.34
C THR A 109 -0.53 -17.70 3.60
N GLU A 110 0.72 -17.94 3.98
CA GLU A 110 1.06 -18.67 5.19
C GLU A 110 0.49 -18.01 6.44
N LEU A 111 0.56 -16.67 6.52
CA LEU A 111 0.05 -15.92 7.67
C LEU A 111 -1.47 -15.96 7.80
N THR A 112 -2.18 -16.27 6.72
CA THR A 112 -3.64 -16.22 6.69
C THR A 112 -4.30 -17.61 6.66
N THR A 113 -3.52 -18.66 6.77
CA THR A 113 -4.06 -20.03 6.84
C THR A 113 -4.18 -20.56 8.25
#